data_86f933930ed111deefb885cef7111ebf
#
_entry.id   86f933930ed111deefb885cef7111ebf
#
_cell.length_a   1.000
_cell.length_b   1.000
_cell.length_c   1.000
_cell.angle_alpha   90.00
_cell.angle_beta   90.00
_cell.angle_gamma   90.00
#
_symmetry.space_group_name_H-M   'P 1'
#
loop_
_entity.id
_entity.type
_entity.pdbx_description
1 polymer ?
#
loop_
_entity_poly.entity_id
_entity_poly.type
_entity_poly.pdbx_seq_one_letter_code
_entity_poly.pdbx_strand_id
1 'polypeptide(L)'
;MSNVARMCGIAGLFTKSPALRAQLGGHLSAMLLQLSDRGPDSAGVAFYRDPAPLGCCKVSLHSASLDPNWEMLGAELERQFGGASLPSVRASHCTFIIEAQAPDAQAWLAEHHPELTLMSAGQTIEIFKEAGPPREFVSNFKLSEIEGSHALGHTRMATESRVTTEHSHPFSTGLDLCLVHNGSLSNHNRLRRTLQREGIRFQTDNDSEVAAGYLTWRLREGASLEQALEGCLDDLDGFYTFAVGTADGFAVLRDPIACKPAVMAETDEWVAMASEYRAIAVLPGAEDAVTWEPAPGHVYSWGLASVA
;
A
#
# COMPACT_ATOMS: atom_id res chain seq x y z
N MET A 1 29.65 15.58 6.58
CA MET A 1 28.43 14.95 6.03
C MET A 1 28.02 13.87 7.03
N SER A 2 26.95 14.09 7.77
CA SER A 2 26.45 13.13 8.77
C SER A 2 26.04 11.86 8.04
N ASN A 3 26.58 10.74 8.49
CA ASN A 3 26.23 9.41 8.02
C ASN A 3 24.82 9.07 8.58
N VAL A 4 23.79 9.68 7.99
CA VAL A 4 22.40 9.31 8.31
C VAL A 4 22.24 7.87 7.85
N ALA A 5 22.00 6.97 8.77
CA ALA A 5 21.76 5.57 8.45
C ALA A 5 20.58 5.51 7.47
N ARG A 6 20.87 5.19 6.21
CA ARG A 6 19.86 5.05 5.17
C ARG A 6 19.02 3.82 5.50
N MET A 7 17.73 3.99 5.59
CA MET A 7 16.74 2.94 5.88
C MET A 7 15.44 3.31 5.18
N CYS A 8 14.62 2.33 4.88
CA CYS A 8 13.29 2.56 4.31
C CYS A 8 12.46 3.51 5.19
N GLY A 9 11.53 4.25 4.57
CA GLY A 9 10.58 5.14 5.24
C GLY A 9 9.14 4.70 4.99
N ILE A 10 8.34 4.63 6.05
CA ILE A 10 6.90 4.43 6.00
C ILE A 10 6.21 5.75 6.29
N ALA A 11 5.12 6.03 5.58
CA ALA A 11 4.16 7.08 5.87
C ALA A 11 2.74 6.52 5.75
N GLY A 12 1.88 6.82 6.70
CA GLY A 12 0.45 6.50 6.66
C GLY A 12 -0.36 7.72 7.10
N LEU A 13 -1.48 7.96 6.44
CA LEU A 13 -2.38 9.06 6.76
C LEU A 13 -3.83 8.60 6.61
N PHE A 14 -4.60 8.75 7.69
CA PHE A 14 -6.03 8.54 7.74
C PHE A 14 -6.72 9.86 8.01
N THR A 15 -7.65 10.26 7.14
CA THR A 15 -8.37 11.53 7.25
C THR A 15 -9.70 11.32 7.94
N LYS A 16 -10.02 12.15 8.93
CA LYS A 16 -11.28 12.14 9.68
C LYS A 16 -12.29 13.16 9.14
N SER A 17 -11.85 14.12 8.33
CA SER A 17 -12.70 15.17 7.79
C SER A 17 -12.77 15.19 6.26
N PRO A 18 -13.91 15.62 5.67
CA PRO A 18 -14.05 15.76 4.22
C PRO A 18 -13.04 16.71 3.58
N ALA A 19 -12.65 17.77 4.28
CA ALA A 19 -11.69 18.75 3.77
C ALA A 19 -10.30 18.14 3.54
N LEU A 20 -9.87 17.26 4.45
CA LEU A 20 -8.60 16.57 4.32
C LEU A 20 -8.66 15.43 3.32
N ARG A 21 -9.82 14.80 3.10
CA ARG A 21 -10.00 13.80 2.05
C ARG A 21 -9.64 14.35 0.67
N ALA A 22 -10.06 15.57 0.37
CA ALA A 22 -9.76 16.25 -0.90
C ALA A 22 -8.25 16.58 -1.06
N GLN A 23 -7.49 16.61 0.03
CA GLN A 23 -6.08 16.98 0.06
C GLN A 23 -5.16 15.81 0.43
N LEU A 24 -5.69 14.59 0.56
CA LEU A 24 -4.95 13.42 1.03
C LEU A 24 -3.64 13.22 0.28
N GLY A 25 -3.69 13.27 -1.06
CA GLY A 25 -2.51 13.07 -1.91
C GLY A 25 -1.44 14.14 -1.74
N GLY A 26 -1.85 15.40 -1.54
CA GLY A 26 -0.94 16.50 -1.25
C GLY A 26 -0.21 16.30 0.08
N HIS A 27 -0.93 15.93 1.12
CA HIS A 27 -0.37 15.67 2.44
C HIS A 27 0.56 14.45 2.46
N LEU A 28 0.13 13.32 1.87
CA LEU A 28 0.98 12.13 1.77
C LEU A 28 2.24 12.41 0.96
N SER A 29 2.13 13.20 -0.13
CA SER A 29 3.30 13.63 -0.93
C SER A 29 4.30 14.41 -0.08
N ALA A 30 3.82 15.35 0.73
CA ALA A 30 4.68 16.13 1.63
C ALA A 30 5.39 15.22 2.65
N MET A 31 4.68 14.24 3.24
CA MET A 31 5.26 13.24 4.14
C MET A 31 6.36 12.41 3.45
N LEU A 32 6.10 11.88 2.25
CA LEU A 32 7.06 11.08 1.48
C LEU A 32 8.32 11.87 1.11
N LEU A 33 8.17 13.15 0.76
CA LEU A 33 9.31 14.02 0.44
C LEU A 33 10.25 14.22 1.64
N GLN A 34 9.71 14.21 2.86
CA GLN A 34 10.53 14.24 4.10
C GLN A 34 11.30 12.93 4.32
N LEU A 35 10.87 11.83 3.73
CA LEU A 35 11.50 10.51 3.85
C LEU A 35 12.40 10.15 2.66
N SER A 36 12.56 11.05 1.68
CA SER A 36 13.27 10.77 0.42
C SER A 36 14.74 10.41 0.60
N ASP A 37 15.41 10.97 1.59
CA ASP A 37 16.82 10.70 1.90
C ASP A 37 17.02 9.36 2.62
N ARG A 38 15.97 8.80 3.24
CA ARG A 38 15.98 7.47 3.84
C ARG A 38 15.98 6.38 2.78
N GLY A 39 15.08 6.47 1.81
CA GLY A 39 14.86 5.47 0.77
C GLY A 39 14.86 6.08 -0.63
N PRO A 40 16.05 6.30 -1.24
CA PRO A 40 16.14 6.98 -2.53
C PRO A 40 15.90 6.08 -3.74
N ASP A 41 15.79 4.75 -3.57
CA ASP A 41 15.88 3.79 -4.67
C ASP A 41 14.54 3.48 -5.32
N SER A 42 13.46 3.55 -4.56
CA SER A 42 12.09 3.43 -5.09
C SER A 42 11.07 4.04 -4.12
N ALA A 43 9.90 4.35 -4.64
CA ALA A 43 8.76 4.82 -3.86
C ALA A 43 7.47 4.16 -4.33
N GLY A 44 6.46 4.14 -3.46
CA GLY A 44 5.13 3.73 -3.83
C GLY A 44 4.11 4.09 -2.77
N VAL A 45 2.86 4.06 -3.20
CA VAL A 45 1.69 4.47 -2.42
C VAL A 45 0.51 3.55 -2.69
N ALA A 46 -0.33 3.39 -1.69
CA ALA A 46 -1.68 2.86 -1.82
C ALA A 46 -2.66 3.94 -1.36
N PHE A 47 -3.64 4.25 -2.17
CA PHE A 47 -4.75 5.14 -1.85
C PHE A 47 -6.04 4.35 -1.76
N TYR A 48 -6.88 4.72 -0.79
CA TYR A 48 -8.23 4.22 -0.62
C TYR A 48 -9.20 5.35 -0.92
N ARG A 49 -9.87 5.22 -2.05
CA ARG A 49 -10.73 6.23 -2.64
C ARG A 49 -12.19 5.78 -2.60
N ASP A 50 -13.09 6.59 -3.17
CA ASP A 50 -14.48 6.21 -3.31
C ASP A 50 -14.60 4.81 -3.94
N PRO A 51 -15.53 3.97 -3.45
CA PRO A 51 -15.69 2.63 -3.96
C PRO A 51 -16.15 2.63 -5.42
N ALA A 52 -15.78 1.58 -6.15
CA ALA A 52 -16.34 1.31 -7.47
C ALA A 52 -17.87 1.17 -7.38
N PRO A 53 -18.62 1.47 -8.45
CA PRO A 53 -20.05 1.22 -8.50
C PRO A 53 -20.41 -0.22 -8.16
N LEU A 54 -21.64 -0.43 -7.69
CA LEU A 54 -22.13 -1.77 -7.36
C LEU A 54 -22.02 -2.72 -8.57
N GLY A 55 -21.44 -3.90 -8.36
CA GLY A 55 -21.18 -4.86 -9.43
C GLY A 55 -19.85 -4.65 -10.17
N CYS A 56 -19.15 -3.54 -9.90
CA CYS A 56 -17.84 -3.26 -10.49
C CYS A 56 -16.70 -3.51 -9.52
N CYS A 57 -15.48 -3.60 -10.03
CA CYS A 57 -14.25 -3.57 -9.27
C CYS A 57 -13.24 -2.61 -9.88
N LYS A 58 -12.29 -2.15 -9.07
CA LYS A 58 -11.08 -1.44 -9.52
C LYS A 58 -9.95 -2.42 -9.71
N VAL A 59 -9.18 -2.23 -10.79
CA VAL A 59 -7.89 -2.90 -10.98
C VAL A 59 -6.85 -1.86 -11.35
N SER A 60 -5.71 -1.86 -10.66
CA SER A 60 -4.56 -1.02 -10.99
C SER A 60 -3.48 -1.90 -11.62
N LEU A 61 -3.03 -1.51 -12.79
CA LEU A 61 -2.08 -2.25 -13.63
C LEU A 61 -0.82 -1.41 -13.86
N HIS A 62 0.30 -2.08 -14.00
CA HIS A 62 1.57 -1.50 -14.43
C HIS A 62 2.01 -2.13 -15.74
N SER A 63 2.58 -1.31 -16.62
CA SER A 63 3.25 -1.76 -17.82
C SER A 63 4.71 -1.33 -17.82
N ALA A 64 5.61 -2.25 -18.13
CA ALA A 64 7.02 -1.94 -18.37
C ALA A 64 7.24 -1.32 -19.78
N SER A 65 6.23 -1.31 -20.67
CA SER A 65 6.29 -0.65 -21.96
C SER A 65 6.29 0.87 -21.79
N LEU A 66 7.07 1.56 -22.63
CA LEU A 66 7.10 3.02 -22.67
C LEU A 66 5.84 3.65 -23.26
N ASP A 67 5.09 2.88 -24.04
CA ASP A 67 3.86 3.32 -24.72
C ASP A 67 2.81 2.20 -24.68
N PRO A 68 2.21 1.93 -23.51
CA PRO A 68 1.17 0.91 -23.37
C PRO A 68 -0.13 1.42 -23.98
N ASN A 69 -0.80 0.59 -24.77
CA ASN A 69 -2.08 0.93 -25.36
C ASN A 69 -3.24 0.67 -24.40
N TRP A 70 -3.41 1.55 -23.42
CA TRP A 70 -4.45 1.45 -22.40
C TRP A 70 -5.87 1.57 -22.96
N GLU A 71 -6.05 2.31 -24.06
CA GLU A 71 -7.36 2.44 -24.73
C GLU A 71 -7.79 1.11 -25.36
N MET A 72 -6.87 0.40 -26.00
CA MET A 72 -7.12 -0.92 -26.55
C MET A 72 -7.50 -1.92 -25.46
N LEU A 73 -6.75 -1.93 -24.36
CA LEU A 73 -7.08 -2.77 -23.20
C LEU A 73 -8.47 -2.43 -22.64
N GLY A 74 -8.80 -1.15 -22.50
CA GLY A 74 -10.14 -0.71 -22.06
C GLY A 74 -11.25 -1.24 -22.93
N ALA A 75 -11.07 -1.19 -24.28
CA ALA A 75 -12.04 -1.74 -25.22
C ALA A 75 -12.14 -3.29 -25.16
N GLU A 76 -11.06 -3.98 -24.81
CA GLU A 76 -11.07 -5.43 -24.58
C GLU A 76 -11.81 -5.79 -23.30
N LEU A 77 -11.57 -5.07 -22.21
CA LEU A 77 -12.26 -5.22 -20.93
C LEU A 77 -13.76 -4.96 -21.06
N GLU A 78 -14.15 -3.90 -21.82
CA GLU A 78 -15.54 -3.60 -22.08
C GLU A 78 -16.23 -4.73 -22.87
N ARG A 79 -15.57 -5.27 -23.90
CA ARG A 79 -16.11 -6.41 -24.67
C ARG A 79 -16.25 -7.69 -23.84
N GLN A 80 -15.30 -7.92 -22.91
CA GLN A 80 -15.27 -9.14 -22.11
C GLN A 80 -16.30 -9.11 -20.98
N PHE A 81 -16.43 -7.97 -20.29
CA PHE A 81 -17.21 -7.87 -19.04
C PHE A 81 -18.50 -7.05 -19.19
N GLY A 82 -18.73 -6.42 -20.33
CA GLY A 82 -19.94 -5.63 -20.59
C GLY A 82 -19.85 -4.16 -20.17
N GLY A 83 -18.81 -3.77 -19.43
CA GLY A 83 -18.56 -2.40 -19.01
C GLY A 83 -17.14 -2.21 -18.46
N ALA A 84 -16.50 -1.14 -18.89
CA ALA A 84 -15.22 -0.69 -18.35
C ALA A 84 -15.17 0.84 -18.40
N SER A 85 -14.53 1.46 -17.39
CA SER A 85 -14.28 2.89 -17.41
C SER A 85 -13.22 3.26 -18.47
N LEU A 86 -13.19 4.54 -18.83
CA LEU A 86 -12.01 5.09 -19.51
C LEU A 86 -10.77 4.87 -18.62
N PRO A 87 -9.59 4.64 -19.24
CA PRO A 87 -8.36 4.41 -18.51
C PRO A 87 -7.97 5.65 -17.67
N SER A 88 -7.74 5.45 -16.38
CA SER A 88 -7.15 6.46 -15.51
C SER A 88 -5.64 6.26 -15.45
N VAL A 89 -4.91 6.96 -16.31
CA VAL A 89 -3.46 6.78 -16.49
C VAL A 89 -2.68 7.70 -15.55
N ARG A 90 -1.70 7.12 -14.84
CA ARG A 90 -0.69 7.83 -14.04
C ARG A 90 0.70 7.22 -14.31
N ALA A 91 1.52 7.96 -15.06
CA ALA A 91 2.85 7.50 -15.51
C ALA A 91 2.76 6.10 -16.17
N SER A 92 3.47 5.12 -15.63
CA SER A 92 3.51 3.73 -16.11
C SER A 92 2.32 2.87 -15.66
N HIS A 93 1.37 3.45 -14.93
CA HIS A 93 0.22 2.74 -14.35
C HIS A 93 -1.11 3.19 -14.96
N CYS A 94 -2.07 2.29 -14.92
CA CYS A 94 -3.45 2.58 -15.30
C CYS A 94 -4.42 1.88 -14.34
N THR A 95 -5.47 2.60 -13.94
CA THR A 95 -6.58 2.04 -13.16
C THR A 95 -7.83 2.00 -14.02
N PHE A 96 -8.51 0.86 -14.01
CA PHE A 96 -9.82 0.64 -14.63
C PHE A 96 -10.86 0.31 -13.56
N ILE A 97 -12.08 0.77 -13.80
CA ILE A 97 -13.28 0.26 -13.11
C ILE A 97 -13.97 -0.68 -14.11
N ILE A 98 -14.15 -1.94 -13.73
CA ILE A 98 -14.63 -3.01 -14.62
C ILE A 98 -15.92 -3.57 -14.03
N GLU A 99 -16.94 -3.81 -14.85
CA GLU A 99 -18.21 -4.45 -14.45
C GLU A 99 -18.00 -5.97 -14.30
N ALA A 100 -17.27 -6.34 -13.24
CA ALA A 100 -16.90 -7.71 -12.91
C ALA A 100 -16.61 -7.85 -11.42
N GLN A 101 -16.63 -9.11 -10.94
CA GLN A 101 -16.00 -9.44 -9.67
C GLN A 101 -14.46 -9.38 -9.81
N ALA A 102 -13.78 -8.85 -8.82
CA ALA A 102 -12.32 -8.67 -8.89
C ALA A 102 -11.54 -9.97 -9.17
N PRO A 103 -11.89 -11.15 -8.61
CA PRO A 103 -11.22 -12.40 -8.97
C PRO A 103 -11.34 -12.78 -10.44
N ASP A 104 -12.49 -12.51 -11.07
CA ASP A 104 -12.73 -12.83 -12.48
C ASP A 104 -11.89 -11.91 -13.40
N ALA A 105 -11.87 -10.60 -13.07
CA ALA A 105 -11.04 -9.63 -13.77
C ALA A 105 -9.54 -9.97 -13.64
N GLN A 106 -9.08 -10.35 -12.45
CA GLN A 106 -7.70 -10.78 -12.19
C GLN A 106 -7.33 -12.03 -12.99
N ALA A 107 -8.20 -13.04 -13.03
CA ALA A 107 -7.97 -14.29 -13.76
C ALA A 107 -7.85 -14.02 -15.26
N TRP A 108 -8.76 -13.23 -15.80
CA TRP A 108 -8.77 -12.89 -17.23
C TRP A 108 -7.51 -12.09 -17.62
N LEU A 109 -7.14 -11.07 -16.82
CA LEU A 109 -5.93 -10.28 -17.07
C LEU A 109 -4.67 -11.15 -17.03
N ALA A 110 -4.56 -12.05 -16.06
CA ALA A 110 -3.41 -12.94 -15.95
C ALA A 110 -3.28 -13.91 -17.13
N GLU A 111 -4.39 -14.31 -17.75
CA GLU A 111 -4.43 -15.20 -18.91
C GLU A 111 -4.16 -14.48 -20.23
N HIS A 112 -4.72 -13.29 -20.42
CA HIS A 112 -4.71 -12.59 -21.72
C HIS A 112 -3.64 -11.50 -21.80
N HIS A 113 -3.20 -10.93 -20.66
CA HIS A 113 -2.21 -9.85 -20.58
C HIS A 113 -1.11 -10.15 -19.56
N PRO A 114 -0.37 -11.27 -19.72
CA PRO A 114 0.71 -11.66 -18.79
C PRO A 114 1.88 -10.68 -18.76
N GLU A 115 1.99 -9.76 -19.73
CA GLU A 115 2.97 -8.67 -19.79
C GLU A 115 2.64 -7.52 -18.82
N LEU A 116 1.40 -7.45 -18.34
CA LEU A 116 0.97 -6.45 -17.37
C LEU A 116 1.11 -6.98 -15.94
N THR A 117 1.56 -6.11 -15.05
CA THR A 117 1.62 -6.46 -13.62
C THR A 117 0.40 -5.90 -12.89
N LEU A 118 -0.37 -6.76 -12.25
CA LEU A 118 -1.46 -6.34 -11.38
C LEU A 118 -0.89 -5.78 -10.08
N MET A 119 -1.14 -4.50 -9.81
CA MET A 119 -0.69 -3.81 -8.61
C MET A 119 -1.68 -3.91 -7.46
N SER A 120 -2.97 -3.79 -7.74
CA SER A 120 -4.06 -3.95 -6.77
C SER A 120 -5.37 -4.28 -7.45
N ALA A 121 -6.28 -4.89 -6.71
CA ALA A 121 -7.66 -5.07 -7.08
C ALA A 121 -8.58 -4.96 -5.85
N GLY A 122 -9.79 -4.44 -6.04
CA GLY A 122 -10.76 -4.27 -4.97
C GLY A 122 -11.86 -3.29 -5.33
N GLN A 123 -12.46 -2.71 -4.32
CA GLN A 123 -13.49 -1.67 -4.47
C GLN A 123 -12.90 -0.27 -4.40
N THR A 124 -11.89 -0.05 -3.54
CA THR A 124 -11.42 1.28 -3.15
C THR A 124 -9.94 1.52 -3.46
N ILE A 125 -9.13 0.44 -3.44
CA ILE A 125 -7.66 0.53 -3.48
C ILE A 125 -7.11 0.87 -4.86
N GLU A 126 -6.13 1.77 -4.89
CA GLU A 126 -5.30 2.08 -6.05
C GLU A 126 -3.83 2.10 -5.62
N ILE A 127 -2.98 1.26 -6.20
CA ILE A 127 -1.55 1.20 -5.89
C ILE A 127 -0.74 1.73 -7.08
N PHE A 128 0.16 2.66 -6.75
CA PHE A 128 1.18 3.20 -7.64
C PHE A 128 2.55 3.03 -7.01
N LYS A 129 3.53 2.53 -7.75
CA LYS A 129 4.90 2.37 -7.26
C LYS A 129 5.90 2.38 -8.41
N GLU A 130 7.11 2.84 -8.16
CA GLU A 130 8.13 2.90 -9.20
C GLU A 130 9.53 2.88 -8.60
N ALA A 131 10.46 2.27 -9.35
CA ALA A 131 11.88 2.39 -9.08
C ALA A 131 12.35 3.80 -9.44
N GLY A 132 13.12 4.43 -8.56
CA GLY A 132 13.63 5.79 -8.74
C GLY A 132 13.39 6.70 -7.53
N PRO A 133 13.88 7.94 -7.60
CA PRO A 133 13.80 8.88 -6.49
C PRO A 133 12.36 9.24 -6.11
N PRO A 134 12.01 9.26 -4.82
CA PRO A 134 10.65 9.61 -4.36
C PRO A 134 10.14 10.97 -4.87
N ARG A 135 11.02 11.94 -5.08
CA ARG A 135 10.65 13.27 -5.62
C ARG A 135 10.12 13.17 -7.04
N GLU A 136 10.76 12.38 -7.90
CA GLU A 136 10.34 12.15 -9.27
C GLU A 136 9.02 11.35 -9.29
N PHE A 137 8.92 10.32 -8.46
CA PHE A 137 7.71 9.53 -8.30
C PHE A 137 6.49 10.40 -7.94
N VAL A 138 6.59 11.22 -6.88
CA VAL A 138 5.52 12.12 -6.44
C VAL A 138 5.06 13.05 -7.58
N SER A 139 6.01 13.60 -8.35
CA SER A 139 5.72 14.51 -9.47
C SER A 139 5.10 13.79 -10.66
N ASN A 140 5.71 12.68 -11.11
CA ASN A 140 5.28 11.95 -12.31
C ASN A 140 3.89 11.34 -12.16
N PHE A 141 3.57 10.83 -10.97
CA PHE A 141 2.27 10.28 -10.66
C PHE A 141 1.22 11.32 -10.25
N LYS A 142 1.61 12.60 -10.14
CA LYS A 142 0.72 13.70 -9.74
C LYS A 142 -0.08 13.36 -8.49
N LEU A 143 0.62 12.84 -7.46
CA LEU A 143 -0.02 12.33 -6.27
C LEU A 143 -0.88 13.37 -5.55
N SER A 144 -0.52 14.66 -5.64
CA SER A 144 -1.26 15.77 -5.02
C SER A 144 -2.71 15.94 -5.53
N GLU A 145 -3.04 15.33 -6.68
CA GLU A 145 -4.39 15.38 -7.26
C GLU A 145 -5.29 14.24 -6.75
N ILE A 146 -4.77 13.33 -5.91
CA ILE A 146 -5.50 12.14 -5.48
C ILE A 146 -6.24 12.44 -4.17
N GLU A 147 -7.53 12.20 -4.18
CA GLU A 147 -8.43 12.26 -3.03
C GLU A 147 -8.68 10.87 -2.46
N GLY A 148 -9.06 10.79 -1.19
CA GLY A 148 -9.40 9.52 -0.57
C GLY A 148 -9.54 9.62 0.95
N SER A 149 -9.92 8.51 1.59
CA SER A 149 -10.10 8.44 3.05
C SER A 149 -8.78 8.22 3.79
N HIS A 150 -7.89 7.41 3.23
CA HIS A 150 -6.59 7.12 3.81
C HIS A 150 -5.61 6.63 2.75
N ALA A 151 -4.32 6.69 3.08
CA ALA A 151 -3.27 6.23 2.19
C ALA A 151 -2.03 5.78 2.97
N LEU A 152 -1.32 4.82 2.38
CA LEU A 152 -0.02 4.36 2.86
C LEU A 152 1.04 4.64 1.80
N GLY A 153 2.22 5.04 2.25
CA GLY A 153 3.35 5.30 1.38
C GLY A 153 4.64 4.72 1.93
N HIS A 154 5.56 4.44 1.02
CA HIS A 154 6.86 3.88 1.34
C HIS A 154 7.95 4.48 0.47
N THR A 155 9.11 4.76 1.07
CA THR A 155 10.36 5.07 0.38
C THR A 155 11.36 3.98 0.70
N ARG A 156 11.91 3.34 -0.32
CA ARG A 156 12.73 2.15 -0.16
C ARG A 156 14.21 2.45 -0.37
N MET A 157 15.02 1.90 0.52
CA MET A 157 16.43 1.64 0.29
C MET A 157 16.63 0.16 0.04
N ALA A 158 17.14 -0.19 -1.13
CA ALA A 158 17.46 -1.58 -1.47
C ALA A 158 18.80 -1.96 -0.87
N THR A 159 18.83 -3.02 -0.06
CA THR A 159 20.07 -3.55 0.53
C THR A 159 20.51 -4.83 -0.17
N GLU A 160 19.59 -5.75 -0.45
CA GLU A 160 19.91 -7.08 -0.98
C GLU A 160 19.00 -7.52 -2.15
N SER A 161 17.85 -6.85 -2.34
CA SER A 161 16.88 -7.21 -3.37
C SER A 161 16.92 -6.25 -4.56
N ARG A 162 16.40 -6.70 -5.71
CA ARG A 162 16.38 -5.92 -6.95
C ARG A 162 15.61 -4.61 -6.77
N VAL A 163 16.09 -3.55 -7.41
CA VAL A 163 15.39 -2.27 -7.52
C VAL A 163 14.56 -2.31 -8.80
N THR A 164 13.32 -2.76 -8.68
CA THR A 164 12.33 -2.75 -9.76
C THR A 164 10.98 -2.27 -9.22
N THR A 165 10.10 -1.89 -10.11
CA THR A 165 8.75 -1.46 -9.76
C THR A 165 7.99 -2.55 -8.99
N GLU A 166 8.06 -3.81 -9.42
CA GLU A 166 7.35 -4.94 -8.80
C GLU A 166 7.84 -5.21 -7.37
N HIS A 167 9.16 -5.06 -7.12
CA HIS A 167 9.78 -5.26 -5.80
C HIS A 167 9.67 -4.06 -4.86
N SER A 168 9.01 -2.99 -5.31
CA SER A 168 8.75 -1.81 -4.48
C SER A 168 7.48 -2.00 -3.65
N HIS A 169 7.39 -1.33 -2.48
CA HIS A 169 6.18 -1.27 -1.66
C HIS A 169 5.18 -0.26 -2.23
N PRO A 170 3.88 -0.41 -1.92
CA PRO A 170 3.23 -1.45 -1.12
C PRO A 170 3.10 -2.78 -1.85
N PHE A 171 2.88 -3.87 -1.06
CA PHE A 171 2.48 -5.18 -1.59
C PHE A 171 1.00 -5.44 -1.33
N SER A 172 0.32 -6.00 -2.34
CA SER A 172 -1.09 -6.39 -2.29
C SER A 172 -1.22 -7.81 -2.83
N THR A 173 -1.84 -8.69 -2.07
CA THR A 173 -2.10 -10.10 -2.43
C THR A 173 -3.57 -10.47 -2.29
N GLY A 174 -4.36 -9.59 -1.69
CA GLY A 174 -5.81 -9.71 -1.48
C GLY A 174 -6.57 -8.50 -1.99
N LEU A 175 -7.90 -8.56 -1.92
CA LEU A 175 -8.77 -7.46 -2.32
C LEU A 175 -8.75 -6.35 -1.28
N ASP A 176 -8.61 -5.10 -1.74
CA ASP A 176 -8.57 -3.92 -0.88
C ASP A 176 -7.57 -4.02 0.28
N LEU A 177 -6.53 -4.83 0.14
CA LEU A 177 -5.50 -5.03 1.15
C LEU A 177 -4.15 -4.60 0.60
N CYS A 178 -3.41 -3.81 1.36
CA CYS A 178 -1.99 -3.58 1.12
C CYS A 178 -1.17 -3.59 2.40
N LEU A 179 0.11 -3.87 2.25
CA LEU A 179 1.09 -3.83 3.34
C LEU A 179 2.32 -3.03 2.91
N VAL A 180 2.79 -2.15 3.79
CA VAL A 180 4.14 -1.58 3.76
C VAL A 180 4.93 -2.06 4.97
N HIS A 181 6.21 -2.36 4.78
CA HIS A 181 7.05 -3.05 5.73
C HIS A 181 8.44 -2.41 5.81
N ASN A 182 8.87 -2.15 7.03
CA ASN A 182 10.27 -1.91 7.36
C ASN A 182 10.77 -3.03 8.26
N GLY A 183 11.73 -3.81 7.80
CA GLY A 183 12.24 -4.95 8.56
C GLY A 183 12.82 -6.04 7.69
N SER A 184 12.79 -7.26 8.23
CA SER A 184 13.15 -8.48 7.51
C SER A 184 12.52 -9.68 8.20
N LEU A 185 11.97 -10.60 7.41
CA LEU A 185 11.38 -11.86 7.87
C LEU A 185 12.29 -13.04 7.54
N SER A 186 12.81 -13.71 8.55
CA SER A 186 13.74 -14.83 8.38
C SER A 186 13.06 -16.10 7.88
N ASN A 187 11.80 -16.33 8.25
CA ASN A 187 11.05 -17.54 7.90
C ASN A 187 10.20 -17.42 6.63
N HIS A 188 10.32 -16.31 5.87
CA HIS A 188 9.47 -15.99 4.72
C HIS A 188 9.44 -17.12 3.67
N ASN A 189 10.55 -17.79 3.40
CA ASN A 189 10.58 -18.87 2.41
C ASN A 189 9.79 -20.12 2.83
N ARG A 190 9.76 -20.43 4.12
CA ARG A 190 8.93 -21.52 4.66
C ARG A 190 7.45 -21.14 4.59
N LEU A 191 7.13 -19.94 5.02
CA LEU A 191 5.77 -19.42 5.04
C LEU A 191 5.20 -19.29 3.63
N ARG A 192 6.00 -18.82 2.66
CA ARG A 192 5.64 -18.76 1.23
C ARG A 192 5.13 -20.12 0.73
N ARG A 193 5.88 -21.20 0.98
CA ARG A 193 5.47 -22.56 0.55
C ARG A 193 4.16 -23.02 1.20
N THR A 194 3.93 -22.65 2.44
CA THR A 194 2.66 -22.94 3.13
C THR A 194 1.52 -22.17 2.49
N LEU A 195 1.66 -20.86 2.31
CA LEU A 195 0.63 -19.99 1.74
C LEU A 195 0.31 -20.34 0.27
N GLN A 196 1.31 -20.80 -0.49
CA GLN A 196 1.07 -21.29 -1.86
C GLN A 196 0.16 -22.53 -1.89
N ARG A 197 0.25 -23.42 -0.90
CA ARG A 197 -0.66 -24.59 -0.77
C ARG A 197 -2.07 -24.16 -0.40
N GLU A 198 -2.20 -23.03 0.31
CA GLU A 198 -3.47 -22.37 0.61
C GLU A 198 -3.99 -21.51 -0.55
N GLY A 199 -3.35 -21.57 -1.72
CA GLY A 199 -3.77 -20.87 -2.93
C GLY A 199 -3.37 -19.39 -3.03
N ILE A 200 -2.52 -18.89 -2.13
CA ILE A 200 -1.96 -17.53 -2.27
C ILE A 200 -0.91 -17.52 -3.38
N ARG A 201 -1.03 -16.56 -4.28
CA ARG A 201 -0.07 -16.36 -5.38
C ARG A 201 0.87 -15.21 -5.04
N PHE A 202 2.12 -15.35 -5.45
CA PHE A 202 3.18 -14.35 -5.26
C PHE A 202 3.78 -13.97 -6.61
N GLN A 203 4.07 -12.70 -6.78
CA GLN A 203 4.67 -12.14 -8.01
C GLN A 203 6.18 -11.96 -7.86
N THR A 204 6.67 -11.81 -6.61
CA THR A 204 8.07 -11.53 -6.32
C THR A 204 8.63 -12.54 -5.28
N ASP A 205 9.92 -12.47 -5.04
CA ASP A 205 10.60 -13.19 -3.96
C ASP A 205 10.68 -12.40 -2.64
N ASN A 206 10.05 -11.22 -2.57
CA ASN A 206 10.12 -10.33 -1.43
C ASN A 206 9.40 -10.92 -0.19
N ASP A 207 10.00 -10.75 0.98
CA ASP A 207 9.46 -11.19 2.26
C ASP A 207 8.20 -10.40 2.67
N SER A 208 8.13 -9.13 2.28
CA SER A 208 6.97 -8.27 2.54
C SER A 208 5.73 -8.74 1.78
N GLU A 209 5.90 -9.27 0.57
CA GLU A 209 4.79 -9.89 -0.16
C GLU A 209 4.28 -11.15 0.56
N VAL A 210 5.17 -11.89 1.22
CA VAL A 210 4.78 -13.06 2.04
C VAL A 210 3.97 -12.61 3.25
N ALA A 211 4.34 -11.52 3.92
CA ALA A 211 3.56 -10.95 5.01
C ALA A 211 2.16 -10.50 4.53
N ALA A 212 2.07 -9.83 3.37
CA ALA A 212 0.79 -9.48 2.77
C ALA A 212 -0.04 -10.74 2.46
N GLY A 213 0.58 -11.79 1.92
CA GLY A 213 -0.05 -13.09 1.66
C GLY A 213 -0.56 -13.78 2.91
N TYR A 214 0.16 -13.68 4.02
CA TYR A 214 -0.27 -14.19 5.32
C TYR A 214 -1.54 -13.48 5.79
N LEU A 215 -1.58 -12.15 5.74
CA LEU A 215 -2.77 -11.38 6.10
C LEU A 215 -3.97 -11.74 5.20
N THR A 216 -3.76 -11.82 3.88
CA THR A 216 -4.80 -12.23 2.92
C THR A 216 -5.37 -13.60 3.28
N TRP A 217 -4.52 -14.57 3.60
CA TRP A 217 -4.95 -15.89 4.02
C TRP A 217 -5.78 -15.86 5.29
N ARG A 218 -5.31 -15.16 6.34
CA ARG A 218 -6.01 -15.06 7.63
C ARG A 218 -7.38 -14.40 7.50
N LEU A 219 -7.47 -13.30 6.72
CA LEU A 219 -8.74 -12.61 6.45
C LEU A 219 -9.71 -13.51 5.66
N ARG A 220 -9.22 -14.26 4.67
CA ARG A 220 -10.02 -15.24 3.92
C ARG A 220 -10.57 -16.35 4.81
N GLU A 221 -9.83 -16.78 5.81
CA GLU A 221 -10.26 -17.77 6.82
C GLU A 221 -11.19 -17.18 7.89
N GLY A 222 -11.56 -15.90 7.78
CA GLY A 222 -12.55 -15.24 8.63
C GLY A 222 -11.99 -14.52 9.85
N ALA A 223 -10.66 -14.36 9.95
CA ALA A 223 -10.06 -13.53 11.00
C ALA A 223 -10.36 -12.05 10.74
N SER A 224 -10.53 -11.25 11.81
CA SER A 224 -10.48 -9.80 11.69
C SER A 224 -9.06 -9.31 11.35
N LEU A 225 -8.91 -8.07 10.89
CA LEU A 225 -7.58 -7.49 10.63
C LEU A 225 -6.71 -7.51 11.90
N GLU A 226 -7.27 -7.20 13.05
CA GLU A 226 -6.58 -7.23 14.34
C GLU A 226 -6.10 -8.64 14.67
N GLN A 227 -6.97 -9.65 14.56
CA GLN A 227 -6.62 -11.06 14.78
C GLN A 227 -5.56 -11.55 13.80
N ALA A 228 -5.62 -11.11 12.54
CA ALA A 228 -4.62 -11.45 11.54
C ALA A 228 -3.24 -10.82 11.87
N LEU A 229 -3.23 -9.57 12.36
CA LEU A 229 -2.01 -8.89 12.80
C LEU A 229 -1.45 -9.48 14.10
N GLU A 230 -2.30 -9.82 15.07
CA GLU A 230 -1.87 -10.53 16.27
C GLU A 230 -1.22 -11.88 15.92
N GLY A 231 -1.81 -12.62 14.98
CA GLY A 231 -1.22 -13.87 14.48
C GLY A 231 0.14 -13.68 13.81
N CYS A 232 0.47 -12.49 13.29
CA CYS A 232 1.82 -12.20 12.80
C CYS A 232 2.88 -12.29 13.90
N LEU A 233 2.54 -11.97 15.15
CA LEU A 233 3.48 -12.02 16.27
C LEU A 233 3.93 -13.44 16.60
N ASP A 234 3.08 -14.43 16.34
CA ASP A 234 3.34 -15.84 16.59
C ASP A 234 3.97 -16.55 15.39
N ASP A 235 3.52 -16.21 14.17
CA ASP A 235 3.82 -16.97 12.96
C ASP A 235 4.98 -16.39 12.12
N LEU A 236 5.26 -15.07 12.23
CA LEU A 236 6.33 -14.40 11.52
C LEU A 236 7.58 -14.30 12.39
N ASP A 237 8.69 -14.83 11.90
CA ASP A 237 9.99 -14.75 12.55
C ASP A 237 10.84 -13.66 11.90
N GLY A 238 11.26 -12.67 12.69
CA GLY A 238 12.03 -11.53 12.21
C GLY A 238 11.84 -10.28 13.06
N PHE A 239 12.08 -9.14 12.45
CA PHE A 239 11.83 -7.83 13.06
C PHE A 239 11.16 -6.93 12.01
N TYR A 240 10.09 -6.27 12.41
CA TYR A 240 9.26 -5.53 11.47
C TYR A 240 8.45 -4.40 12.10
N THR A 241 8.20 -3.39 11.30
CA THR A 241 7.10 -2.44 11.47
C THR A 241 6.23 -2.53 10.25
N PHE A 242 4.96 -2.87 10.44
CA PHE A 242 3.94 -2.92 9.41
C PHE A 242 3.00 -1.73 9.50
N ALA A 243 2.62 -1.18 8.33
CA ALA A 243 1.38 -0.46 8.19
C ALA A 243 0.56 -1.17 7.11
N VAL A 244 -0.70 -1.44 7.44
CA VAL A 244 -1.62 -2.24 6.62
C VAL A 244 -2.86 -1.41 6.33
N GLY A 245 -3.24 -1.33 5.07
CA GLY A 245 -4.47 -0.68 4.63
C GLY A 245 -5.50 -1.69 4.18
N THR A 246 -6.76 -1.41 4.48
CA THR A 246 -7.94 -2.14 4.00
C THR A 246 -8.99 -1.14 3.51
N ALA A 247 -10.09 -1.62 2.88
CA ALA A 247 -11.20 -0.74 2.48
C ALA A 247 -11.74 0.10 3.63
N ASP A 248 -11.73 -0.43 4.85
CA ASP A 248 -12.36 0.17 6.02
C ASP A 248 -11.43 1.09 6.83
N GLY A 249 -10.11 1.03 6.61
CA GLY A 249 -9.16 1.82 7.37
C GLY A 249 -7.73 1.32 7.29
N PHE A 250 -6.90 1.71 8.25
CA PHE A 250 -5.53 1.22 8.33
C PHE A 250 -5.14 0.79 9.75
N ALA A 251 -4.11 -0.06 9.83
CA ALA A 251 -3.57 -0.54 11.08
C ALA A 251 -2.03 -0.48 11.09
N VAL A 252 -1.45 -0.40 12.29
CA VAL A 252 -0.01 -0.39 12.53
C VAL A 252 0.34 -1.47 13.55
N LEU A 253 1.38 -2.23 13.26
CA LEU A 253 1.96 -3.23 14.16
C LEU A 253 3.48 -3.09 14.17
N ARG A 254 4.08 -3.06 15.37
CA ARG A 254 5.51 -3.29 15.58
C ARG A 254 5.72 -4.65 16.21
N ASP A 255 6.75 -5.37 15.78
CA ASP A 255 7.18 -6.60 16.40
C ASP A 255 7.60 -6.40 17.88
N PRO A 256 7.74 -7.47 18.69
CA PRO A 256 8.14 -7.34 20.09
C PRO A 256 9.53 -6.73 20.33
N ILE A 257 10.44 -6.80 19.33
CA ILE A 257 11.78 -6.20 19.40
C ILE A 257 11.72 -4.68 19.18
N ALA A 258 10.80 -4.23 18.31
CA ALA A 258 10.53 -2.84 17.94
C ALA A 258 11.78 -2.03 17.55
N CYS A 259 12.74 -2.67 16.87
CA CYS A 259 14.00 -2.01 16.48
C CYS A 259 13.82 -1.05 15.29
N LYS A 260 12.72 -1.14 14.55
CA LYS A 260 12.42 -0.21 13.45
C LYS A 260 11.63 0.99 13.99
N PRO A 261 12.05 2.22 13.64
CA PRO A 261 11.39 3.42 14.17
C PRO A 261 9.96 3.56 13.62
N ALA A 262 9.06 4.01 14.48
CA ALA A 262 7.70 4.38 14.15
C ALA A 262 7.22 5.45 15.13
N VAL A 263 6.56 6.48 14.61
CA VAL A 263 5.90 7.54 15.37
C VAL A 263 4.46 7.62 14.89
N MET A 264 3.56 7.72 15.83
CA MET A 264 2.14 8.00 15.60
C MET A 264 1.82 9.42 16.03
N ALA A 265 0.84 10.03 15.37
CA ALA A 265 0.27 11.28 15.80
C ALA A 265 -1.22 11.32 15.44
N GLU A 266 -2.02 11.95 16.29
CA GLU A 266 -3.46 12.04 16.13
C GLU A 266 -3.98 13.43 16.51
N THR A 267 -4.89 13.93 15.69
CA THR A 267 -5.71 15.12 15.94
C THR A 267 -7.18 14.77 15.75
N ASP A 268 -8.07 15.73 15.92
CA ASP A 268 -9.50 15.55 15.60
C ASP A 268 -9.73 15.37 14.07
N GLU A 269 -8.77 15.82 13.24
CA GLU A 269 -8.89 15.85 11.79
C GLU A 269 -8.22 14.66 11.08
N TRP A 270 -7.19 14.07 11.69
CA TRP A 270 -6.41 13.00 11.07
C TRP A 270 -5.67 12.13 12.09
N VAL A 271 -5.26 10.93 11.62
CA VAL A 271 -4.26 10.08 12.26
C VAL A 271 -3.12 9.86 11.26
N ALA A 272 -1.90 9.98 11.74
CA ALA A 272 -0.71 9.74 10.93
C ALA A 272 0.25 8.77 11.59
N MET A 273 0.93 7.99 10.75
CA MET A 273 2.07 7.15 11.13
C MET A 273 3.25 7.48 10.24
N ALA A 274 4.44 7.59 10.80
CA ALA A 274 5.65 7.70 9.99
C ALA A 274 6.86 7.06 10.68
N SER A 275 7.88 6.72 9.87
CA SER A 275 9.17 6.27 10.40
C SER A 275 9.93 7.37 11.14
N GLU A 276 9.66 8.64 10.84
CA GLU A 276 10.26 9.81 11.48
C GLU A 276 9.23 10.92 11.67
N TYR A 277 9.29 11.60 12.81
CA TYR A 277 8.36 12.69 13.14
C TYR A 277 8.37 13.85 12.13
N ARG A 278 9.52 14.13 11.50
CA ARG A 278 9.59 15.18 10.47
C ARG A 278 8.61 15.00 9.31
N ALA A 279 8.23 13.74 9.02
CA ALA A 279 7.22 13.45 8.00
C ALA A 279 5.79 13.78 8.48
N ILE A 280 5.54 13.72 9.79
CA ILE A 280 4.27 14.12 10.40
C ILE A 280 4.20 15.64 10.58
N ALA A 281 5.32 16.26 10.93
CA ALA A 281 5.41 17.69 11.22
C ALA A 281 5.02 18.63 10.05
N VAL A 282 4.88 18.10 8.84
CA VAL A 282 4.42 18.86 7.65
C VAL A 282 2.89 18.85 7.50
N LEU A 283 2.17 18.09 8.32
CA LEU A 283 0.72 18.05 8.30
C LEU A 283 0.11 19.27 9.01
N PRO A 284 -1.07 19.71 8.59
CA PRO A 284 -1.74 20.83 9.25
C PRO A 284 -2.10 20.47 10.70
N GLY A 285 -1.79 21.38 11.65
CA GLY A 285 -2.06 21.19 13.08
C GLY A 285 -1.18 20.13 13.75
N ALA A 286 -0.05 19.75 13.15
CA ALA A 286 0.86 18.75 13.72
C ALA A 286 1.47 19.21 15.05
N GLU A 287 1.59 20.49 15.30
CA GLU A 287 2.06 21.10 16.54
C GLU A 287 1.13 20.81 17.74
N ASP A 288 -0.15 20.62 17.49
CA ASP A 288 -1.18 20.34 18.52
C ASP A 288 -1.52 18.85 18.61
N ALA A 289 -0.92 18.00 17.77
CA ALA A 289 -1.21 16.57 17.71
C ALA A 289 -0.71 15.82 18.97
N VAL A 290 -1.52 14.88 19.46
CA VAL A 290 -1.04 13.89 20.43
C VAL A 290 -0.10 12.95 19.72
N THR A 291 1.15 12.85 20.17
CA THR A 291 2.19 12.02 19.57
C THR A 291 2.67 10.92 20.51
N TRP A 292 2.92 9.72 19.97
CA TRP A 292 3.47 8.59 20.73
C TRP A 292 4.24 7.64 19.81
N GLU A 293 5.05 6.78 20.41
CA GLU A 293 5.60 5.61 19.73
C GLU A 293 4.66 4.43 19.92
N PRO A 294 4.28 3.70 18.85
CA PRO A 294 3.45 2.51 18.99
C PRO A 294 4.18 1.46 19.83
N ALA A 295 3.48 0.93 20.86
CA ALA A 295 4.04 -0.07 21.77
C ALA A 295 4.41 -1.37 21.02
N PRO A 296 5.52 -2.03 21.39
CA PRO A 296 5.91 -3.31 20.80
C PRO A 296 4.83 -4.38 21.00
N GLY A 297 4.58 -5.19 19.97
CA GLY A 297 3.60 -6.27 20.03
C GLY A 297 2.15 -5.84 20.22
N HIS A 298 1.83 -4.57 19.96
CA HIS A 298 0.48 -4.04 20.06
C HIS A 298 -0.04 -3.57 18.71
N VAL A 299 -1.29 -3.95 18.38
CA VAL A 299 -1.98 -3.53 17.15
C VAL A 299 -2.71 -2.22 17.44
N TYR A 300 -2.53 -1.25 16.56
CA TYR A 300 -3.30 -0.01 16.51
C TYR A 300 -4.11 0.01 15.21
N SER A 301 -5.39 0.29 15.28
CA SER A 301 -6.28 0.33 14.11
C SER A 301 -7.20 1.55 14.13
N TRP A 302 -7.47 2.10 12.95
CA TRP A 302 -8.41 3.19 12.71
C TRP A 302 -9.27 2.83 11.52
N GLY A 303 -10.58 3.00 11.65
CA GLY A 303 -11.53 2.64 10.61
C GLY A 303 -12.57 3.72 10.36
N LEU A 304 -13.16 3.70 9.16
CA LEU A 304 -14.21 4.64 8.74
C LEU A 304 -15.44 4.60 9.66
N ALA A 305 -15.76 3.43 10.22
CA ALA A 305 -16.88 3.25 11.15
C ALA A 305 -16.66 3.92 12.52
N SER A 306 -15.40 4.23 12.90
CA SER A 306 -15.09 4.91 14.16
C SER A 306 -15.16 6.44 14.06
N VAL A 307 -15.43 6.99 12.89
CA VAL A 307 -15.46 8.42 12.58
C VAL A 307 -16.88 8.91 12.24
N ALA A 308 -17.89 8.00 12.23
CA ALA A 308 -19.28 8.29 11.92
C ALA A 308 -20.09 8.72 13.14
#